data_1db6acc21758214dd3832bdb5dc59d98
#
_entry.id   1db6acc21758214dd3832bdb5dc59d98
#
_cell.length_a   1.000
_cell.length_b   1.000
_cell.length_c   1.000
_cell.angle_alpha   90.00
_cell.angle_beta   90.00
_cell.angle_gamma   90.00
#
_symmetry.space_group_name_H-M   'P 1'
#
loop_
_entity.id
_entity.type
_entity.pdbx_description
1 polymer ?
#
loop_
_entity_poly.entity_id
_entity_poly.type
_entity_poly.pdbx_seq_one_letter_code
_entity_poly.pdbx_strand_id
1 'polypeptide(L)'
;ALIRSVLRPDVSAFRYGVQRALALGVAIFALVMSHGNENVFWVTLTLVSVLQTNMPQTLVKTVQRVAGTLVGVVLAIALSLVLPTAVLVPWLAGAAILVGLAFQRRNYAVMSGLIAFAIVLLFGAPTNKVLEFAGMRAMDVAIGGVLAAVVARIVLPVHANPAVRREQAIEALRSLQAAIQQRLADPAGI
;
A
#
# COMPACT_ATOMS: atom_id res chain seq x y z
N ALA A 1 -8.18 26.19 -16.93
CA ALA A 1 -8.99 25.13 -17.57
C ALA A 1 -8.74 23.75 -16.94
N LEU A 2 -7.50 23.33 -16.73
CA LEU A 2 -7.10 22.01 -16.18
C LEU A 2 -7.67 21.75 -14.76
N ILE A 3 -7.63 22.73 -13.86
CA ILE A 3 -8.11 22.58 -12.48
C ILE A 3 -9.63 22.36 -12.43
N ARG A 4 -10.40 23.05 -13.28
CA ARG A 4 -11.86 22.86 -13.37
C ARG A 4 -12.26 21.48 -13.92
N SER A 5 -11.45 20.85 -14.76
CA SER A 5 -11.76 19.50 -15.27
C SER A 5 -11.49 18.41 -14.25
N VAL A 6 -10.52 18.61 -13.35
CA VAL A 6 -10.19 17.64 -12.27
C VAL A 6 -11.18 17.70 -11.10
N LEU A 7 -11.79 18.86 -10.86
CA LEU A 7 -12.75 19.08 -9.76
C LEU A 7 -14.20 18.66 -10.11
N ARG A 8 -14.44 18.05 -11.26
CA ARG A 8 -15.77 17.52 -11.57
C ARG A 8 -16.05 16.27 -10.73
N PRO A 9 -17.20 16.17 -10.03
CA PRO A 9 -17.53 15.04 -9.17
C PRO A 9 -17.66 13.70 -9.91
N ASP A 10 -17.81 13.73 -11.22
CA ASP A 10 -17.93 12.56 -12.10
C ASP A 10 -16.56 11.94 -12.42
N VAL A 11 -15.45 12.65 -12.15
CA VAL A 11 -14.11 12.15 -12.43
C VAL A 11 -13.68 11.18 -11.33
N SER A 12 -13.31 9.97 -11.71
CA SER A 12 -12.84 8.93 -10.78
C SER A 12 -11.70 9.40 -9.86
N ALA A 13 -10.85 10.30 -10.36
CA ALA A 13 -9.77 10.91 -9.60
C ALA A 13 -10.28 11.80 -8.45
N PHE A 14 -11.33 12.61 -8.67
CA PHE A 14 -11.94 13.44 -7.63
C PHE A 14 -12.53 12.59 -6.52
N ARG A 15 -13.34 11.57 -6.88
CA ARG A 15 -13.95 10.64 -5.92
C ARG A 15 -12.91 9.91 -5.08
N TYR A 16 -11.83 9.46 -5.72
CA TYR A 16 -10.70 8.85 -5.02
C TYR A 16 -9.98 9.83 -4.09
N GLY A 17 -9.78 11.07 -4.51
CA GLY A 17 -9.21 12.12 -3.68
C GLY A 17 -10.06 12.39 -2.44
N VAL A 18 -11.39 12.51 -2.59
CA VAL A 18 -12.35 12.68 -1.49
C VAL A 18 -12.33 11.47 -0.55
N GLN A 19 -12.34 10.26 -1.08
CA GLN A 19 -12.27 9.02 -0.29
C GLN A 19 -10.99 8.98 0.56
N ARG A 20 -9.85 9.31 -0.02
CA ARG A 20 -8.59 9.39 0.71
C ARG A 20 -8.56 10.50 1.75
N ALA A 21 -9.07 11.67 1.41
CA ALA A 21 -9.14 12.79 2.34
C ALA A 21 -10.03 12.47 3.54
N LEU A 22 -11.18 11.85 3.33
CA LEU A 22 -12.07 11.40 4.40
C LEU A 22 -11.41 10.32 5.27
N ALA A 23 -10.81 9.31 4.64
CA ALA A 23 -10.11 8.24 5.37
C ALA A 23 -8.96 8.81 6.22
N LEU A 24 -8.18 9.74 5.65
CA LEU A 24 -7.09 10.42 6.35
C LEU A 24 -7.63 11.30 7.49
N GLY A 25 -8.70 12.05 7.25
CA GLY A 25 -9.33 12.90 8.25
C GLY A 25 -9.85 12.12 9.45
N VAL A 26 -10.56 11.00 9.21
CA VAL A 26 -11.02 10.10 10.27
C VAL A 26 -9.83 9.48 11.02
N ALA A 27 -8.80 9.08 10.32
CA ALA A 27 -7.62 8.48 10.91
C ALA A 27 -6.83 9.48 11.77
N ILE A 28 -6.65 10.72 11.31
CA ILE A 28 -6.02 11.80 12.09
C ILE A 28 -6.87 12.15 13.29
N PHE A 29 -8.19 12.25 13.13
CA PHE A 29 -9.11 12.49 14.24
C PHE A 29 -8.98 11.40 15.32
N ALA A 30 -8.99 10.13 14.93
CA ALA A 30 -8.80 9.02 15.85
C ALA A 30 -7.43 9.08 16.56
N LEU A 31 -6.37 9.45 15.84
CA LEU A 31 -5.03 9.61 16.40
C LEU A 31 -4.99 10.74 17.45
N VAL A 32 -5.60 11.87 17.16
CA VAL A 32 -5.70 13.01 18.11
C VAL A 32 -6.51 12.62 19.33
N MET A 33 -7.68 11.98 19.14
CA MET A 33 -8.53 11.53 20.25
C MET A 33 -7.88 10.46 21.12
N SER A 34 -7.00 9.64 20.56
CA SER A 34 -6.23 8.64 21.29
C SER A 34 -4.98 9.18 21.99
N HIS A 35 -4.81 10.52 22.06
CA HIS A 35 -3.64 11.18 22.66
C HIS A 35 -2.30 10.71 22.04
N GLY A 36 -2.29 10.43 20.74
CA GLY A 36 -1.08 10.03 20.02
C GLY A 36 -0.65 8.58 20.27
N ASN A 37 -1.58 7.70 20.60
CA ASN A 37 -1.27 6.28 20.78
C ASN A 37 -0.60 5.68 19.55
N GLU A 38 0.58 5.07 19.74
CA GLU A 38 1.40 4.52 18.65
C GLU A 38 0.66 3.48 17.81
N ASN A 39 -0.20 2.67 18.42
CA ASN A 39 -0.98 1.66 17.69
C ASN A 39 -1.94 2.33 16.69
N VAL A 40 -2.59 3.43 17.07
CA VAL A 40 -3.49 4.17 16.17
C VAL A 40 -2.72 4.77 15.00
N PHE A 41 -1.50 5.26 15.23
CA PHE A 41 -0.62 5.73 14.16
C PHE A 41 -0.33 4.62 13.14
N TRP A 42 0.03 3.42 13.59
CA TRP A 42 0.35 2.31 12.70
C TRP A 42 -0.86 1.75 11.95
N VAL A 43 -2.02 1.69 12.60
CA VAL A 43 -3.30 1.34 11.96
C VAL A 43 -3.64 2.36 10.87
N THR A 44 -3.49 3.65 11.16
CA THR A 44 -3.71 4.75 10.22
C THR A 44 -2.79 4.64 9.00
N LEU A 45 -1.51 4.41 9.22
CA LEU A 45 -0.53 4.23 8.16
C LEU A 45 -0.90 3.04 7.25
N THR A 46 -1.38 1.97 7.86
CA THR A 46 -1.85 0.79 7.10
C THR A 46 -3.08 1.12 6.27
N LEU A 47 -4.09 1.74 6.87
CA LEU A 47 -5.32 2.16 6.20
C LEU A 47 -5.01 2.97 4.93
N VAL A 48 -4.21 4.03 5.07
CA VAL A 48 -3.89 4.93 3.96
C VAL A 48 -3.07 4.24 2.87
N SER A 49 -2.16 3.36 3.25
CA SER A 49 -1.25 2.69 2.30
C SER A 49 -1.93 1.63 1.43
N VAL A 50 -2.98 0.97 1.93
CA VAL A 50 -3.69 -0.08 1.18
C VAL A 50 -4.91 0.44 0.43
N LEU A 51 -5.46 1.62 0.78
CA LEU A 51 -6.62 2.19 0.14
C LEU A 51 -6.35 2.54 -1.33
N GLN A 52 -7.15 1.98 -2.23
CA GLN A 52 -7.04 2.16 -3.68
C GLN A 52 -8.31 2.74 -4.27
N THR A 53 -8.27 3.06 -5.57
CA THR A 53 -9.38 3.64 -6.34
C THR A 53 -10.59 2.72 -6.43
N ASN A 54 -10.41 1.41 -6.28
CA ASN A 54 -11.50 0.44 -6.34
C ASN A 54 -11.32 -0.66 -5.29
N MET A 55 -12.43 -1.28 -4.90
CA MET A 55 -12.47 -2.29 -3.85
C MET A 55 -11.59 -3.52 -4.16
N PRO A 56 -11.60 -4.13 -5.36
CA PRO A 56 -10.75 -5.28 -5.64
C PRO A 56 -9.26 -4.99 -5.45
N GLN A 57 -8.78 -3.83 -5.89
CA GLN A 57 -7.38 -3.43 -5.72
C GLN A 57 -7.04 -3.17 -4.24
N THR A 58 -7.97 -2.59 -3.46
CA THR A 58 -7.80 -2.40 -2.03
C THR A 58 -7.67 -3.76 -1.32
N LEU A 59 -8.53 -4.73 -1.64
CA LEU A 59 -8.47 -6.07 -1.06
C LEU A 59 -7.16 -6.79 -1.41
N VAL A 60 -6.75 -6.76 -2.68
CA VAL A 60 -5.47 -7.37 -3.10
C VAL A 60 -4.30 -6.75 -2.34
N LYS A 61 -4.24 -5.43 -2.25
CA LYS A 61 -3.17 -4.76 -1.48
C LYS A 61 -3.25 -5.04 0.02
N THR A 62 -4.44 -5.15 0.58
CA THR A 62 -4.62 -5.52 1.98
C THR A 62 -4.06 -6.92 2.24
N VAL A 63 -4.43 -7.91 1.42
CA VAL A 63 -3.92 -9.28 1.54
C VAL A 63 -2.39 -9.31 1.37
N GLN A 64 -1.85 -8.63 0.37
CA GLN A 64 -0.41 -8.52 0.17
C GLN A 64 0.30 -7.89 1.37
N ARG A 65 -0.29 -6.87 1.99
CA ARG A 65 0.29 -6.22 3.17
C ARG A 65 0.25 -7.13 4.39
N VAL A 66 -0.88 -7.79 4.65
CA VAL A 66 -1.02 -8.73 5.77
C VAL A 66 -0.04 -9.89 5.59
N ALA A 67 -0.06 -10.55 4.44
CA ALA A 67 0.83 -11.69 4.17
C ALA A 67 2.31 -11.30 4.26
N GLY A 68 2.69 -10.17 3.64
CA GLY A 68 4.06 -9.65 3.70
C GLY A 68 4.48 -9.36 5.14
N THR A 69 3.63 -8.65 5.91
CA THR A 69 3.92 -8.33 7.32
C THR A 69 4.11 -9.59 8.16
N LEU A 70 3.24 -10.60 8.01
CA LEU A 70 3.37 -11.87 8.75
C LEU A 70 4.70 -12.55 8.44
N VAL A 71 5.08 -12.65 7.17
CA VAL A 71 6.39 -13.21 6.77
C VAL A 71 7.53 -12.38 7.36
N GLY A 72 7.48 -11.06 7.27
CA GLY A 72 8.51 -10.18 7.81
C GLY A 72 8.66 -10.30 9.33
N VAL A 73 7.55 -10.39 10.05
CA VAL A 73 7.50 -10.59 11.51
C VAL A 73 8.12 -11.92 11.90
N VAL A 74 7.75 -13.01 11.20
CA VAL A 74 8.32 -14.36 11.47
C VAL A 74 9.83 -14.35 11.24
N LEU A 75 10.31 -13.73 10.16
CA LEU A 75 11.73 -13.59 9.87
C LEU A 75 12.45 -12.77 10.94
N ALA A 76 11.84 -11.70 11.44
CA ALA A 76 12.42 -10.87 12.52
C ALA A 76 12.56 -11.68 13.82
N ILE A 77 11.54 -12.45 14.21
CA ILE A 77 11.58 -13.33 15.37
C ILE A 77 12.69 -14.38 15.18
N ALA A 78 12.68 -15.09 14.05
CA ALA A 78 13.68 -16.13 13.79
C ALA A 78 15.12 -15.58 13.85
N LEU A 79 15.34 -14.40 13.26
CA LEU A 79 16.65 -13.77 13.27
C LEU A 79 17.07 -13.32 14.68
N SER A 80 16.15 -12.81 15.48
CA SER A 80 16.43 -12.37 16.86
C SER A 80 16.85 -13.51 17.78
N LEU A 81 16.47 -14.75 17.47
CA LEU A 81 16.88 -15.93 18.21
C LEU A 81 18.33 -16.37 17.90
N VAL A 82 18.82 -16.01 16.69
CA VAL A 82 20.13 -16.44 16.20
C VAL A 82 21.20 -15.36 16.40
N LEU A 83 20.83 -14.09 16.30
CA LEU A 83 21.75 -12.97 16.36
C LEU A 83 21.57 -12.15 17.65
N PRO A 84 22.42 -12.37 18.69
CA PRO A 84 22.32 -11.64 19.96
C PRO A 84 22.85 -10.21 19.93
N THR A 85 23.26 -9.69 18.77
CA THR A 85 24.04 -8.43 18.73
C THR A 85 23.19 -7.24 18.28
N ALA A 86 22.89 -6.36 19.23
CA ALA A 86 22.26 -5.05 19.00
C ALA A 86 22.99 -4.18 17.95
N VAL A 87 24.27 -4.40 17.71
CA VAL A 87 25.10 -3.64 16.77
C VAL A 87 24.73 -3.89 15.30
N LEU A 88 24.36 -5.12 14.93
CA LEU A 88 24.03 -5.47 13.55
C LEU A 88 22.58 -5.10 13.17
N VAL A 89 21.71 -4.94 14.16
CA VAL A 89 20.27 -4.68 13.94
C VAL A 89 20.01 -3.43 13.12
N PRO A 90 20.61 -2.25 13.38
CA PRO A 90 20.35 -1.06 12.57
C PRO A 90 20.76 -1.22 11.10
N TRP A 91 21.88 -1.90 10.83
CA TRP A 91 22.36 -2.13 9.48
C TRP A 91 21.46 -3.10 8.70
N LEU A 92 21.01 -4.19 9.34
CA LEU A 92 20.08 -5.13 8.76
C LEU A 92 18.71 -4.48 8.49
N ALA A 93 18.22 -3.70 9.44
CA ALA A 93 16.96 -2.97 9.27
C ALA A 93 17.07 -1.93 8.15
N GLY A 94 18.16 -1.17 8.10
CA GLY A 94 18.42 -0.22 7.01
C GLY A 94 18.49 -0.89 5.64
N ALA A 95 19.23 -1.98 5.52
CA ALA A 95 19.30 -2.76 4.29
C ALA A 95 17.94 -3.32 3.89
N ALA A 96 17.15 -3.85 4.82
CA ALA A 96 15.81 -4.36 4.56
C ALA A 96 14.86 -3.26 4.07
N ILE A 97 14.92 -2.06 4.63
CA ILE A 97 14.14 -0.91 4.17
C ILE A 97 14.54 -0.54 2.73
N LEU A 98 15.84 -0.41 2.45
CA LEU A 98 16.32 -0.06 1.09
C LEU A 98 15.89 -1.08 0.06
N VAL A 99 16.08 -2.37 0.34
CA VAL A 99 15.63 -3.45 -0.55
C VAL A 99 14.11 -3.44 -0.68
N GLY A 100 13.38 -3.26 0.42
CA GLY A 100 11.92 -3.17 0.41
C GLY A 100 11.42 -2.07 -0.51
N LEU A 101 11.98 -0.87 -0.41
CA LEU A 101 11.63 0.27 -1.27
C LEU A 101 11.97 0.00 -2.75
N ALA A 102 13.07 -0.69 -3.05
CA ALA A 102 13.40 -1.09 -4.42
C ALA A 102 12.34 -2.03 -5.02
N PHE A 103 11.71 -2.89 -4.19
CA PHE A 103 10.65 -3.79 -4.61
C PHE A 103 9.24 -3.15 -4.64
N GLN A 104 9.08 -1.91 -4.18
CA GLN A 104 7.77 -1.24 -4.06
C GLN A 104 6.90 -1.32 -5.32
N ARG A 105 7.50 -1.17 -6.50
CA ARG A 105 6.78 -1.21 -7.78
C ARG A 105 6.52 -2.62 -8.30
N ARG A 106 7.34 -3.59 -7.90
CA ARG A 106 7.28 -4.97 -8.41
C ARG A 106 6.41 -5.87 -7.55
N ASN A 107 6.58 -5.79 -6.24
CA ASN A 107 5.90 -6.67 -5.30
C ASN A 107 5.66 -5.97 -3.96
N TYR A 108 4.43 -5.53 -3.77
CA TYR A 108 4.03 -4.81 -2.56
C TYR A 108 4.10 -5.68 -1.29
N ALA A 109 3.89 -7.01 -1.41
CA ALA A 109 4.01 -7.92 -0.26
C ALA A 109 5.47 -8.00 0.24
N VAL A 110 6.43 -8.11 -0.68
CA VAL A 110 7.87 -8.11 -0.32
C VAL A 110 8.26 -6.81 0.35
N MET A 111 7.86 -5.66 -0.22
CA MET A 111 8.11 -4.35 0.39
C MET A 111 7.54 -4.29 1.82
N SER A 112 6.28 -4.66 2.00
CA SER A 112 5.63 -4.56 3.30
C SER A 112 6.24 -5.52 4.32
N GLY A 113 6.68 -6.70 3.89
CA GLY A 113 7.36 -7.68 4.72
C GLY A 113 8.72 -7.19 5.21
N LEU A 114 9.54 -6.66 4.30
CA LEU A 114 10.86 -6.13 4.65
C LEU A 114 10.77 -4.90 5.56
N ILE A 115 9.77 -4.04 5.36
CA ILE A 115 9.52 -2.90 6.26
C ILE A 115 9.06 -3.39 7.64
N ALA A 116 8.15 -4.37 7.71
CA ALA A 116 7.71 -4.94 8.98
C ALA A 116 8.85 -5.63 9.73
N PHE A 117 9.66 -6.43 9.02
CA PHE A 117 10.89 -7.03 9.54
C PHE A 117 11.83 -5.97 10.16
N ALA A 118 12.11 -4.91 9.41
CA ALA A 118 12.98 -3.84 9.86
C ALA A 118 12.45 -3.14 11.12
N ILE A 119 11.15 -2.82 11.16
CA ILE A 119 10.52 -2.14 12.30
C ILE A 119 10.56 -3.03 13.54
N VAL A 120 10.19 -4.32 13.41
CA VAL A 120 10.19 -5.25 14.54
C VAL A 120 11.60 -5.44 15.11
N LEU A 121 12.60 -5.53 14.26
CA LEU A 121 14.00 -5.61 14.72
C LEU A 121 14.46 -4.30 15.38
N LEU A 122 14.17 -3.16 14.75
CA LEU A 122 14.68 -1.86 15.23
C LEU A 122 14.14 -1.49 16.61
N PHE A 123 12.87 -1.78 16.87
CA PHE A 123 12.20 -1.45 18.13
C PHE A 123 12.20 -2.61 19.13
N GLY A 124 12.11 -3.85 18.65
CA GLY A 124 12.01 -5.03 19.49
C GLY A 124 13.35 -5.54 20.02
N ALA A 125 14.40 -5.57 19.19
CA ALA A 125 15.68 -6.14 19.58
C ALA A 125 16.38 -5.38 20.72
N PRO A 126 16.46 -4.03 20.72
CA PRO A 126 17.12 -3.28 21.80
C PRO A 126 16.41 -3.42 23.15
N THR A 127 15.10 -3.70 23.13
CA THR A 127 14.25 -3.82 24.33
C THR A 127 14.04 -5.27 24.78
N ASN A 128 14.56 -6.25 24.05
CA ASN A 128 14.28 -7.68 24.22
C ASN A 128 12.78 -8.03 24.13
N LYS A 129 12.00 -7.23 23.39
CA LYS A 129 10.54 -7.37 23.26
C LYS A 129 10.12 -7.65 21.80
N VAL A 130 10.96 -8.38 21.06
CA VAL A 130 10.70 -8.67 19.64
C VAL A 130 9.33 -9.31 19.42
N LEU A 131 8.93 -10.27 20.28
CA LEU A 131 7.64 -10.95 20.16
C LEU A 131 6.45 -10.00 20.43
N GLU A 132 6.59 -9.09 21.39
CA GLU A 132 5.57 -8.08 21.70
C GLU A 132 5.37 -7.12 20.52
N PHE A 133 6.44 -6.55 19.99
CA PHE A 133 6.39 -5.69 18.79
C PHE A 133 5.91 -6.44 17.55
N ALA A 134 6.26 -7.69 17.40
CA ALA A 134 5.79 -8.56 16.33
C ALA A 134 4.27 -8.74 16.38
N GLY A 135 3.72 -9.04 17.55
CA GLY A 135 2.29 -9.18 17.78
C GLY A 135 1.53 -7.87 17.54
N MET A 136 2.02 -6.76 18.07
CA MET A 136 1.43 -5.44 17.83
C MET A 136 1.39 -5.11 16.33
N ARG A 137 2.50 -5.34 15.61
CA ARG A 137 2.54 -5.10 14.15
C ARG A 137 1.55 -5.94 13.35
N ALA A 138 1.42 -7.22 13.69
CA ALA A 138 0.46 -8.09 13.05
C ALA A 138 -1.00 -7.61 13.28
N MET A 139 -1.32 -7.22 14.50
CA MET A 139 -2.64 -6.67 14.86
C MET A 139 -2.93 -5.33 14.16
N ASP A 140 -2.00 -4.39 14.19
CA ASP A 140 -2.15 -3.08 13.54
C ASP A 140 -2.45 -3.21 12.04
N VAL A 141 -1.73 -4.12 11.37
CA VAL A 141 -1.92 -4.35 9.93
C VAL A 141 -3.24 -5.07 9.66
N ALA A 142 -3.66 -6.00 10.50
CA ALA A 142 -4.95 -6.66 10.36
C ALA A 142 -6.11 -5.68 10.57
N ILE A 143 -6.08 -4.88 11.64
CA ILE A 143 -7.11 -3.86 11.93
C ILE A 143 -7.15 -2.81 10.83
N GLY A 144 -5.99 -2.26 10.45
CA GLY A 144 -5.90 -1.26 9.37
C GLY A 144 -6.38 -1.79 8.03
N GLY A 145 -6.12 -3.07 7.73
CA GLY A 145 -6.60 -3.75 6.53
C GLY A 145 -8.13 -3.93 6.52
N VAL A 146 -8.71 -4.34 7.65
CA VAL A 146 -10.18 -4.44 7.79
C VAL A 146 -10.83 -3.07 7.65
N LEU A 147 -10.30 -2.05 8.32
CA LEU A 147 -10.81 -0.69 8.20
C LEU A 147 -10.71 -0.17 6.76
N ALA A 148 -9.62 -0.46 6.05
CA ALA A 148 -9.48 -0.08 4.65
C ALA A 148 -10.54 -0.76 3.76
N ALA A 149 -10.84 -2.03 3.99
CA ALA A 149 -11.88 -2.75 3.26
C ALA A 149 -13.28 -2.16 3.56
N VAL A 150 -13.57 -1.82 4.80
CA VAL A 150 -14.82 -1.17 5.22
C VAL A 150 -14.97 0.22 4.58
N VAL A 151 -13.93 1.04 4.65
CA VAL A 151 -13.92 2.38 4.03
C VAL A 151 -14.09 2.28 2.51
N ALA A 152 -13.40 1.35 1.85
CA ALA A 152 -13.54 1.14 0.42
C ALA A 152 -14.96 0.70 0.01
N ARG A 153 -15.68 -0.01 0.90
CA ARG A 153 -17.05 -0.47 0.66
C ARG A 153 -18.10 0.61 0.88
N ILE A 154 -17.92 1.44 1.91
CA ILE A 154 -18.98 2.34 2.40
C ILE A 154 -18.84 3.75 1.82
N VAL A 155 -17.60 4.30 1.82
CA VAL A 155 -17.45 5.75 1.64
C VAL A 155 -17.69 6.20 0.21
N LEU A 156 -17.21 5.50 -0.79
CA LEU A 156 -17.50 5.77 -2.21
C LEU A 156 -17.10 4.51 -3.03
N PRO A 157 -18.01 3.56 -3.24
CA PRO A 157 -17.72 2.46 -4.15
C PRO A 157 -17.53 3.04 -5.56
N VAL A 158 -16.29 3.26 -5.95
CA VAL A 158 -15.95 3.67 -7.32
C VAL A 158 -16.19 2.45 -8.19
N HIS A 159 -17.42 2.30 -8.66
CA HIS A 159 -17.72 1.32 -9.68
C HIS A 159 -16.96 1.77 -10.93
N ALA A 160 -15.95 1.02 -11.32
CA ALA A 160 -15.35 1.18 -12.62
C ALA A 160 -16.47 0.90 -13.64
N ASN A 161 -17.01 1.95 -14.25
CA ASN A 161 -18.07 1.79 -15.26
C ASN A 161 -17.51 0.87 -16.36
N PRO A 162 -18.06 -0.35 -16.53
CA PRO A 162 -17.53 -1.31 -17.51
C PRO A 162 -17.59 -0.74 -18.93
N ALA A 163 -18.50 0.17 -19.22
CA ALA A 163 -18.60 0.86 -20.51
C ALA A 163 -17.38 1.75 -20.77
N VAL A 164 -16.94 2.55 -19.79
CA VAL A 164 -15.75 3.42 -19.92
C VAL A 164 -14.46 2.59 -20.10
N ARG A 165 -14.33 1.46 -19.38
CA ARG A 165 -13.20 0.54 -19.59
C ARG A 165 -13.22 -0.08 -20.99
N ARG A 166 -14.38 -0.41 -21.48
CA ARG A 166 -14.54 -1.00 -22.81
C ARG A 166 -14.18 0.02 -23.90
N GLU A 167 -14.62 1.25 -23.76
CA GLU A 167 -14.25 2.34 -24.68
C GLU A 167 -12.74 2.62 -24.66
N GLN A 168 -12.12 2.71 -23.49
CA GLN A 168 -10.67 2.89 -23.36
C GLN A 168 -9.87 1.72 -23.97
N ALA A 169 -10.35 0.49 -23.79
CA ALA A 169 -9.72 -0.68 -24.41
C ALA A 169 -9.85 -0.67 -25.94
N ILE A 170 -11.01 -0.28 -26.46
CA ILE A 170 -11.24 -0.14 -27.91
C ILE A 170 -10.36 0.96 -28.49
N GLU A 171 -10.23 2.09 -27.80
CA GLU A 171 -9.42 3.21 -28.25
C GLU A 171 -7.91 2.85 -28.23
N ALA A 172 -7.45 2.13 -27.20
CA ALA A 172 -6.09 1.58 -27.14
C ALA A 172 -5.81 0.57 -28.25
N LEU A 173 -6.75 -0.29 -28.57
CA LEU A 173 -6.62 -1.24 -29.69
C LEU A 173 -6.59 -0.50 -31.05
N ARG A 174 -7.40 0.52 -31.24
CA ARG A 174 -7.38 1.33 -32.46
C ARG A 174 -6.05 2.08 -32.63
N SER A 175 -5.52 2.65 -31.57
CA SER A 175 -4.22 3.35 -31.60
C SER A 175 -3.06 2.39 -31.90
N LEU A 176 -3.09 1.18 -31.34
CA LEU A 176 -2.13 0.11 -31.67
C LEU A 176 -2.24 -0.32 -33.12
N GLN A 177 -3.44 -0.52 -33.62
CA GLN A 177 -3.69 -0.89 -35.02
C GLN A 177 -3.20 0.20 -35.98
N ALA A 178 -3.46 1.47 -35.70
CA ALA A 178 -2.96 2.59 -36.48
C ALA A 178 -1.42 2.65 -36.48
N ALA A 179 -0.78 2.45 -35.33
CA ALA A 179 0.68 2.43 -35.19
C ALA A 179 1.31 1.26 -35.98
N ILE A 180 0.67 0.08 -35.99
CA ILE A 180 1.12 -1.07 -36.78
C ILE A 180 0.98 -0.79 -38.30
N GLN A 181 -0.14 -0.23 -38.72
CA GLN A 181 -0.34 0.13 -40.12
C GLN A 181 0.64 1.19 -40.60
N GLN A 182 0.94 2.20 -39.78
CA GLN A 182 1.94 3.22 -40.08
C GLN A 182 3.34 2.62 -40.21
N ARG A 183 3.70 1.66 -39.36
CA ARG A 183 4.97 0.93 -39.45
C ARG A 183 5.07 0.04 -40.69
N LEU A 184 3.98 -0.57 -41.11
CA LEU A 184 3.93 -1.40 -42.33
C LEU A 184 3.95 -0.55 -43.62
N ALA A 185 3.43 0.68 -43.55
CA ALA A 185 3.42 1.61 -44.69
C ALA A 185 4.76 2.34 -44.89
N ASP A 186 5.58 2.46 -43.84
CA ASP A 186 6.91 3.08 -43.88
C ASP A 186 7.99 2.11 -43.34
N PRO A 187 8.39 1.09 -44.13
CA PRO A 187 9.40 0.13 -43.73
C PRO A 187 10.84 0.68 -43.76
N ALA A 188 11.03 1.90 -44.26
CA ALA A 188 12.35 2.52 -44.42
C ALA A 188 12.80 3.37 -43.21
N GLY A 189 12.03 3.42 -42.15
CA GLY A 189 12.33 4.19 -40.92
C GLY A 189 13.12 3.40 -39.86
N ILE A 190 14.01 2.44 -40.25
CA ILE A 190 14.97 1.77 -39.36
C ILE A 190 16.37 2.29 -39.63
#